data_2b194b4448337653c0e29773200f388e
#
_entry.id   2b194b4448337653c0e29773200f388e
#
_cell.length_a   1.000
_cell.length_b   1.000
_cell.length_c   1.000
_cell.angle_alpha   90.00
_cell.angle_beta   90.00
_cell.angle_gamma   90.00
#
_symmetry.space_group_name_H-M   'P 1'
#
loop_
_entity.id
_entity.type
_entity.pdbx_description
1 polymer ?
#
loop_
_entity_poly.entity_id
_entity_poly.type
_entity_poly.pdbx_seq_one_letter_code
_entity_poly.pdbx_strand_id
1 'polypeptide(L)'
;MIQTTYKGSVANFESVKAQIAERWPGEEDKFDASSNCATYKQWQKNNYYILPNSKALTAQIIVEKKDRATGKVIARYPKKISLFCWLQVKPMK
;
A
#
# COMPACT_ATOMS: atom_id res chain seq x y z
N MET A 1 1.15 -9.62 10.86
CA MET A 1 2.30 -8.75 10.65
C MET A 1 2.07 -7.38 11.24
N ILE A 2 1.50 -6.44 10.53
CA ILE A 2 1.28 -5.08 11.02
C ILE A 2 -0.15 -4.66 10.71
N GLN A 3 -0.62 -3.64 11.43
CA GLN A 3 -1.84 -2.96 11.05
C GLN A 3 -1.47 -1.79 10.15
N THR A 4 -2.18 -1.64 9.04
CA THR A 4 -1.93 -0.55 8.11
C THR A 4 -3.14 0.37 8.06
N THR A 5 -2.87 1.63 7.69
CA THR A 5 -3.95 2.60 7.47
C THR A 5 -4.38 2.65 6.00
N TYR A 6 -3.82 1.77 5.17
CA TYR A 6 -4.16 1.72 3.77
C TYR A 6 -5.60 1.25 3.58
N LYS A 7 -6.38 2.07 2.92
CA LYS A 7 -7.78 1.78 2.59
C LYS A 7 -7.94 1.88 1.08
N GLY A 8 -7.58 0.82 0.39
CA GLY A 8 -7.72 0.78 -1.05
C GLY A 8 -9.14 0.40 -1.47
N SER A 9 -9.52 0.80 -2.67
CA SER A 9 -10.74 0.32 -3.29
C SER A 9 -10.57 -1.15 -3.70
N VAL A 10 -11.69 -1.81 -4.05
CA VAL A 10 -11.63 -3.17 -4.58
C VAL A 10 -10.74 -3.24 -5.82
N ALA A 11 -10.81 -2.22 -6.69
CA ALA A 11 -9.97 -2.16 -7.88
C ALA A 11 -8.49 -2.10 -7.53
N ASN A 12 -8.11 -1.31 -6.51
CA ASN A 12 -6.72 -1.25 -6.04
C ASN A 12 -6.27 -2.58 -5.43
N PHE A 13 -7.13 -3.21 -4.66
CA PHE A 13 -6.85 -4.53 -4.09
C PHE A 13 -6.52 -5.53 -5.20
N GLU A 14 -7.37 -5.60 -6.23
CA GLU A 14 -7.16 -6.52 -7.34
C GLU A 14 -5.91 -6.20 -8.14
N SER A 15 -5.63 -4.91 -8.35
CA SER A 15 -4.43 -4.46 -9.05
C SER A 15 -3.15 -4.87 -8.32
N VAL A 16 -3.11 -4.66 -7.01
CA VAL A 16 -1.95 -5.03 -6.18
C VAL A 16 -1.81 -6.55 -6.13
N LYS A 17 -2.91 -7.26 -5.96
CA LYS A 17 -2.89 -8.73 -5.97
C LYS A 17 -2.36 -9.28 -7.29
N ALA A 18 -2.76 -8.71 -8.42
CA ALA A 18 -2.27 -9.11 -9.72
C ALA A 18 -0.76 -8.87 -9.87
N GLN A 19 -0.26 -7.75 -9.35
CA GLN A 19 1.17 -7.46 -9.36
C GLN A 19 1.95 -8.48 -8.53
N ILE A 20 1.41 -8.89 -7.39
CA ILE A 20 2.03 -9.93 -6.57
C ILE A 20 2.05 -11.27 -7.31
N ALA A 21 0.94 -11.63 -7.95
CA ALA A 21 0.85 -12.87 -8.71
C ALA A 21 1.86 -12.91 -9.85
N GLU A 22 2.07 -11.77 -10.51
CA GLU A 22 3.04 -11.66 -11.60
C GLU A 22 4.47 -11.83 -11.12
N ARG A 23 4.81 -11.24 -9.98
CA ARG A 23 6.18 -11.27 -9.44
C ARG A 23 6.47 -12.53 -8.64
N TRP A 24 5.50 -13.01 -7.91
CA TRP A 24 5.62 -14.19 -7.03
C TRP A 24 4.40 -15.09 -7.23
N PRO A 25 4.37 -15.88 -8.31
CA PRO A 25 3.23 -16.76 -8.58
C PRO A 25 2.90 -17.67 -7.40
N GLY A 26 1.64 -17.76 -7.05
CA GLY A 26 1.16 -18.56 -5.92
C GLY A 26 1.14 -17.85 -4.59
N GLU A 27 1.74 -16.67 -4.47
CA GLU A 27 1.77 -15.93 -3.20
C GLU A 27 0.61 -14.93 -3.06
N GLU A 28 -0.11 -14.66 -4.14
CA GLU A 28 -1.18 -13.66 -4.16
C GLU A 28 -2.32 -13.97 -3.20
N ASP A 29 -2.53 -15.24 -2.88
CA ASP A 29 -3.58 -15.64 -1.96
C ASP A 29 -3.30 -15.24 -0.50
N LYS A 30 -2.04 -14.92 -0.20
CA LYS A 30 -1.63 -14.48 1.13
C LYS A 30 -1.77 -12.97 1.32
N PHE A 31 -2.08 -12.25 0.25
CA PHE A 31 -2.20 -10.80 0.32
C PHE A 31 -3.35 -10.36 1.23
N ASP A 32 -3.03 -9.48 2.17
CA ASP A 32 -3.99 -8.83 3.06
C ASP A 32 -3.63 -7.36 3.16
N ALA A 33 -4.43 -6.51 2.54
CA ALA A 33 -4.14 -5.08 2.48
C ALA A 33 -4.09 -4.41 3.86
N SER A 34 -4.71 -5.02 4.86
CA SER A 34 -4.74 -4.44 6.22
C SER A 34 -3.59 -4.91 7.11
N SER A 35 -2.80 -5.90 6.70
CA SER A 35 -1.80 -6.47 7.59
C SER A 35 -0.43 -6.75 6.97
N ASN A 36 -0.34 -6.97 5.67
CA ASN A 36 0.94 -7.36 5.07
C ASN A 36 1.36 -6.57 3.84
N CYS A 37 0.73 -5.43 3.61
CA CYS A 37 1.11 -4.55 2.52
C CYS A 37 0.95 -3.11 2.99
N ALA A 38 2.00 -2.32 2.89
CA ALA A 38 1.99 -0.96 3.43
C ALA A 38 3.04 -0.09 2.72
N THR A 39 2.96 1.21 2.97
CA THR A 39 3.96 2.16 2.49
C THR A 39 5.28 1.98 3.25
N TYR A 40 6.35 2.52 2.70
CA TYR A 40 7.67 2.51 3.34
C TYR A 40 7.60 3.03 4.78
N LYS A 41 6.92 4.16 4.97
CA LYS A 41 6.82 4.77 6.30
C LYS A 41 6.11 3.86 7.31
N GLN A 42 5.07 3.17 6.89
CA GLN A 42 4.34 2.24 7.75
C GLN A 42 5.22 1.07 8.18
N TRP A 43 5.96 0.49 7.25
CA TRP A 43 6.89 -0.58 7.57
C TRP A 43 7.97 -0.12 8.54
N GLN A 44 8.56 1.04 8.27
CA GLN A 44 9.60 1.61 9.13
C GLN A 44 9.08 1.87 10.55
N LYS A 45 7.87 2.38 10.65
CA LYS A 45 7.22 2.64 11.94
C LYS A 45 7.00 1.37 12.76
N ASN A 46 6.87 0.23 12.10
CA ASN A 46 6.66 -1.06 12.73
C ASN A 46 7.95 -1.88 12.83
N ASN A 47 9.11 -1.23 12.70
CA ASN A 47 10.43 -1.84 12.84
C ASN A 47 10.74 -2.88 11.76
N TYR A 48 10.33 -2.60 10.53
CA TYR A 48 10.68 -3.38 9.35
C TYR A 48 11.51 -2.52 8.40
N TYR A 49 12.35 -3.16 7.61
CA TYR A 49 13.08 -2.48 6.56
C TYR A 49 12.80 -3.13 5.20
N ILE A 50 12.94 -2.32 4.15
CA ILE A 50 12.70 -2.78 2.79
C ILE A 50 13.98 -3.44 2.28
N LEU A 51 13.85 -4.62 1.68
CA LEU A 51 14.98 -5.34 1.12
C LEU A 51 15.59 -4.57 -0.06
N PRO A 52 16.92 -4.61 -0.23
CA PRO A 52 17.58 -3.95 -1.35
C PRO A 52 17.01 -4.42 -2.70
N ASN A 53 16.96 -3.50 -3.66
CA ASN A 53 16.50 -3.76 -5.02
C ASN A 53 15.01 -4.14 -5.12
N SER A 54 14.24 -3.92 -4.07
CA SER A 54 12.80 -4.15 -4.11
C SER A 54 12.11 -3.08 -4.94
N LYS A 55 11.26 -3.49 -5.86
CA LYS A 55 10.43 -2.57 -6.65
C LYS A 55 9.07 -2.44 -5.99
N ALA A 56 8.66 -1.22 -5.70
CA ALA A 56 7.38 -0.96 -5.07
C ALA A 56 6.21 -1.47 -5.92
N LEU A 57 5.17 -1.92 -5.23
CA LEU A 57 3.88 -2.17 -5.85
C LEU A 57 3.16 -0.83 -6.00
N THR A 58 2.46 -0.63 -7.10
CA THR A 58 1.78 0.62 -7.37
C THR A 58 0.29 0.50 -7.09
N ALA A 59 -0.23 1.44 -6.32
CA ALA A 59 -1.66 1.57 -6.08
C ALA A 59 -2.09 3.01 -6.35
N GLN A 60 -3.38 3.20 -6.53
CA GLN A 60 -3.93 4.52 -6.80
C GLN A 60 -5.04 4.81 -5.79
N ILE A 61 -4.96 5.96 -5.15
CA ILE A 61 -5.99 6.40 -4.20
C ILE A 61 -6.58 7.70 -4.71
N ILE A 62 -7.80 8.00 -4.25
CA ILE A 62 -8.44 9.27 -4.54
C ILE A 62 -8.21 10.19 -3.35
N VAL A 63 -7.58 11.33 -3.61
CA VAL A 63 -7.34 12.35 -2.59
C VAL A 63 -8.41 13.42 -2.73
N GLU A 64 -9.01 13.79 -1.60
CA GLU A 64 -10.01 14.83 -1.56
C GLU A 64 -9.39 16.11 -0.99
N LYS A 65 -9.54 17.20 -1.73
CA LYS A 65 -9.15 18.52 -1.23
C LYS A 65 -10.40 19.18 -0.64
N LYS A 66 -10.32 19.59 0.61
CA LYS A 66 -11.44 20.23 1.31
C LYS A 66 -11.19 21.71 1.53
N ASP A 67 -12.27 22.48 1.48
CA ASP A 67 -12.24 23.89 1.85
C ASP A 67 -12.10 23.98 3.38
N ARG A 68 -11.11 24.74 3.84
CA ARG A 68 -10.86 24.92 5.28
C ARG A 68 -11.99 25.63 6.00
N ALA A 69 -12.70 26.52 5.31
CA ALA A 69 -13.77 27.32 5.90
C ALA A 69 -15.06 26.55 6.06
N THR A 70 -15.41 25.70 5.08
CA THR A 70 -16.70 25.02 5.05
C THR A 70 -16.60 23.52 5.26
N GLY A 71 -15.41 22.94 5.13
CA GLY A 71 -15.21 21.50 5.20
C GLY A 71 -15.72 20.73 3.99
N LYS A 72 -16.20 21.43 2.96
CA LYS A 72 -16.72 20.79 1.76
C LYS A 72 -15.61 20.34 0.84
N VAL A 73 -15.82 19.20 0.18
CA VAL A 73 -14.89 18.72 -0.84
C VAL A 73 -14.98 19.61 -2.07
N ILE A 74 -13.88 20.24 -2.43
CA ILE A 74 -13.83 21.15 -3.59
C ILE A 74 -13.09 20.54 -4.78
N ALA A 75 -12.34 19.44 -4.56
CA ALA A 75 -11.65 18.75 -5.64
C ALA A 75 -11.36 17.32 -5.24
N ARG A 76 -11.31 16.43 -6.23
CA ARG A 76 -10.88 15.05 -6.07
C ARG A 76 -9.90 14.73 -7.19
N TYR A 77 -8.80 14.08 -6.85
CA TYR A 77 -7.82 13.71 -7.86
C TYR A 77 -7.16 12.38 -7.51
N PRO A 78 -6.75 11.60 -8.52
CA PRO A 78 -6.03 10.36 -8.25
C PRO A 78 -4.59 10.64 -7.87
N LYS A 79 -4.08 9.85 -6.92
CA LYS A 79 -2.67 9.91 -6.51
C LYS A 79 -2.11 8.51 -6.49
N LYS A 80 -0.98 8.32 -7.14
CA LYS A 80 -0.27 7.04 -7.11
C LYS A 80 0.51 6.94 -5.82
N ILE A 81 0.45 5.77 -5.18
CA ILE A 81 1.22 5.47 -3.98
C ILE A 81 2.05 4.21 -4.22
N SER A 82 3.17 4.12 -3.52
CA SER A 82 4.04 2.96 -3.58
C SER A 82 3.85 2.12 -2.33
N LEU A 83 3.65 0.82 -2.51
CA LEU A 83 3.44 -0.13 -1.43
C LEU A 83 4.50 -1.21 -1.50
N PHE A 84 4.80 -1.80 -0.34
CA PHE A 84 5.68 -2.96 -0.25
C PHE A 84 4.94 -4.07 0.47
N CYS A 85 5.05 -5.29 -0.05
CA CYS A 85 4.39 -6.44 0.56
C CYS A 85 5.35 -7.18 1.50
N TRP A 86 4.81 -8.18 2.20
CA TRP A 86 5.59 -8.97 3.17
C TRP A 86 6.81 -9.67 2.57
N LEU A 87 6.81 -9.89 1.25
CA LEU A 87 7.92 -10.54 0.56
C LEU A 87 9.10 -9.59 0.31
N GLN A 88 8.90 -8.30 0.54
CA GLN A 88 9.88 -7.25 0.27
C GLN A 88 10.47 -6.62 1.53
N VAL A 89 10.08 -7.10 2.71
CA VAL A 89 10.49 -6.50 3.98
C VAL A 89 11.00 -7.56 4.95
N LYS A 90 11.81 -7.12 5.92
CA LYS A 90 12.30 -7.95 7.03
C LYS A 90 12.28 -7.14 8.32
N PRO A 91 12.12 -7.81 9.48
CA PRO A 91 12.22 -7.12 10.77
C PRO A 91 13.61 -6.53 10.98
N MET A 92 13.65 -5.37 11.64
CA MET A 92 14.92 -4.70 11.98
C MET A 92 15.56 -5.32 13.22
N LYS A 93 15.91 -6.57 13.16
CA LYS A 93 16.63 -7.22 14.24
C LYS A 93 17.50 -8.31 13.72
#